data_81a00453436fe48b4e4411a08c7a475c
#
_entry.id   81a00453436fe48b4e4411a08c7a475c
#
_cell.length_a   1.000
_cell.length_b   1.000
_cell.length_c   1.000
_cell.angle_alpha   90.00
_cell.angle_beta   90.00
_cell.angle_gamma   90.00
#
_symmetry.space_group_name_H-M   'P 1'
#
loop_
_entity.id
_entity.type
_entity.pdbx_description
1 polymer ?
#
loop_
_entity_poly.entity_id
_entity_poly.type
_entity_poly.pdbx_seq_one_letter_code
_entity_poly.pdbx_strand_id
1 'polypeptide(L)'
;MRRAGAVSFLVAVACALAWLGSASAQGSGQEYVIGPRDVLQITVWGQADLSKDYPVDQDGLVPFPLLGRVPAAGVTASALASRLTELLGKDYLVNPQVSVSVKEYLSQKVHVLGEAEKPGLFYLTGPTTLLEILSKAGGLAKTAGKQLVLVRGAGDATSARGSTILRFDLTRLQAGDASQNIRLEDRDTLFIPKAHSYFVLGEVKSAGTFALDKDVTSLEAITIAGGFNDRAAPAGVKLIRRAPDGQPETLSLDLSGTSSRDRSVKIQDGDTLVVPKGNTFFVFGEVKRPGAYQLEKETNILEGVTIAGGFTDKAAPGRARVIRSTPTGQQVFEVDMNEILKRGQRARAMPLQENDVVVVPESFF
;
A
#
# COMPACT_ATOMS: atom_id res chain seq x y z
N MET A 1 38.62 49.65 -43.02
CA MET A 1 38.76 48.66 -44.12
C MET A 1 39.48 47.44 -43.64
N ARG A 2 38.88 46.25 -43.88
CA ARG A 2 39.43 44.92 -43.72
C ARG A 2 39.74 44.41 -42.28
N ARG A 3 38.82 43.58 -41.76
CA ARG A 3 39.04 42.25 -41.16
C ARG A 3 37.71 41.76 -40.56
N ALA A 4 36.86 41.23 -41.40
CA ALA A 4 35.75 40.38 -40.98
C ALA A 4 35.63 39.30 -42.05
N GLY A 5 36.08 38.07 -41.79
CA GLY A 5 36.00 37.04 -42.80
C GLY A 5 36.70 35.74 -42.52
N ALA A 6 36.98 35.37 -41.26
CA ALA A 6 37.69 34.11 -40.97
C ALA A 6 37.12 33.25 -39.81
N VAL A 7 35.99 33.63 -39.21
CA VAL A 7 35.42 32.92 -38.06
C VAL A 7 34.19 32.06 -38.42
N SER A 8 33.58 32.28 -39.60
CA SER A 8 32.35 31.59 -40.00
C SER A 8 32.52 30.19 -40.66
N PHE A 9 33.75 29.76 -40.96
CA PHE A 9 34.00 28.50 -41.69
C PHE A 9 34.38 27.33 -40.77
N LEU A 10 34.71 27.60 -39.52
CA LEU A 10 35.14 26.56 -38.55
C LEU A 10 33.97 26.00 -37.71
N VAL A 11 32.82 26.67 -37.67
CA VAL A 11 31.63 26.21 -36.91
C VAL A 11 30.79 25.20 -37.71
N ALA A 12 30.84 25.24 -39.04
CA ALA A 12 30.05 24.34 -39.89
C ALA A 12 30.61 22.92 -40.02
N VAL A 13 31.91 22.71 -39.76
CA VAL A 13 32.56 21.37 -39.83
C VAL A 13 32.45 20.61 -38.51
N ALA A 14 32.27 21.28 -37.38
CA ALA A 14 32.09 20.65 -36.06
C ALA A 14 30.66 20.09 -35.84
N CYS A 15 29.63 20.58 -36.55
CA CYS A 15 28.27 20.03 -36.46
C CYS A 15 28.00 18.81 -37.33
N ALA A 16 28.86 18.52 -38.31
CA ALA A 16 28.69 17.36 -39.22
C ALA A 16 29.31 16.08 -38.67
N LEU A 17 30.16 16.14 -37.63
CA LEU A 17 30.79 14.97 -37.01
C LEU A 17 30.09 14.47 -35.75
N ALA A 18 29.05 15.17 -35.25
CA ALA A 18 28.26 14.76 -34.08
C ALA A 18 27.08 13.85 -34.41
N TRP A 19 26.81 13.54 -35.68
CA TRP A 19 25.67 12.72 -36.11
C TRP A 19 26.03 11.25 -36.51
N LEU A 20 27.25 10.83 -36.27
CA LEU A 20 27.70 9.47 -36.60
C LEU A 20 27.91 8.57 -35.37
N GLY A 21 27.40 8.94 -34.21
CA GLY A 21 27.60 8.23 -32.94
C GLY A 21 26.34 7.67 -32.27
N SER A 22 25.18 7.65 -32.94
CA SER A 22 24.03 6.89 -32.45
C SER A 22 23.96 5.51 -33.12
N ALA A 23 24.98 4.72 -32.88
CA ALA A 23 24.84 3.27 -33.05
C ALA A 23 23.80 2.81 -32.04
N SER A 24 22.59 2.52 -32.52
CA SER A 24 21.53 1.84 -31.82
C SER A 24 22.14 0.67 -31.06
N ALA A 25 22.18 0.75 -29.75
CA ALA A 25 22.20 -0.43 -28.92
C ALA A 25 20.90 -1.18 -29.20
N GLN A 26 20.90 -1.99 -30.26
CA GLN A 26 19.97 -3.09 -30.42
C GLN A 26 20.17 -3.92 -29.15
N GLY A 27 19.26 -3.77 -28.20
CA GLY A 27 19.16 -4.66 -27.06
C GLY A 27 19.09 -6.06 -27.64
N SER A 28 20.13 -6.85 -27.44
CA SER A 28 20.12 -8.29 -27.70
C SER A 28 19.04 -8.84 -26.75
N GLY A 29 17.80 -8.86 -27.22
CA GLY A 29 16.72 -9.58 -26.56
C GLY A 29 17.25 -11.01 -26.43
N GLN A 30 17.54 -11.45 -25.21
CA GLN A 30 17.88 -12.83 -24.95
C GLN A 30 16.75 -13.68 -25.52
N GLU A 31 17.04 -14.41 -26.59
CA GLU A 31 16.09 -15.32 -27.21
C GLU A 31 15.76 -16.44 -26.20
N TYR A 32 14.55 -16.96 -26.25
CA TYR A 32 14.14 -18.06 -25.38
C TYR A 32 15.06 -19.26 -25.57
N VAL A 33 15.49 -19.85 -24.49
CA VAL A 33 16.31 -21.07 -24.47
C VAL A 33 15.37 -22.26 -24.26
N ILE A 34 15.36 -23.16 -25.23
CA ILE A 34 14.55 -24.39 -25.23
C ILE A 34 14.92 -25.24 -24.01
N GLY A 35 13.90 -25.80 -23.37
CA GLY A 35 14.10 -26.70 -22.24
C GLY A 35 13.30 -28.00 -22.36
N PRO A 36 13.48 -28.92 -21.41
CA PRO A 36 12.70 -30.17 -21.36
C PRO A 36 11.21 -29.93 -21.26
N ARG A 37 10.42 -30.73 -21.96
CA ARG A 37 8.94 -30.67 -22.08
C ARG A 37 8.41 -29.62 -23.04
N ASP A 38 9.22 -28.69 -23.56
CA ASP A 38 8.77 -27.79 -24.62
C ASP A 38 8.31 -28.57 -25.85
N VAL A 39 7.31 -28.04 -26.56
CA VAL A 39 6.86 -28.58 -27.83
C VAL A 39 7.33 -27.66 -28.93
N LEU A 40 8.17 -28.19 -29.82
CA LEU A 40 8.72 -27.46 -30.94
C LEU A 40 7.92 -27.76 -32.21
N GLN A 41 7.56 -26.74 -32.95
CA GLN A 41 7.08 -26.85 -34.31
C GLN A 41 8.29 -26.74 -35.26
N ILE A 42 8.64 -27.82 -35.89
CA ILE A 42 9.75 -27.86 -36.87
C ILE A 42 9.14 -28.00 -38.25
N THR A 43 9.55 -27.13 -39.16
CA THR A 43 9.13 -27.13 -40.55
C THR A 43 10.36 -27.27 -41.43
N VAL A 44 10.37 -28.31 -42.28
CA VAL A 44 11.40 -28.54 -43.32
C VAL A 44 10.72 -28.32 -44.66
N TRP A 45 11.12 -27.27 -45.36
CA TRP A 45 10.50 -26.90 -46.64
C TRP A 45 10.62 -28.02 -47.66
N GLY A 46 9.50 -28.35 -48.32
CA GLY A 46 9.41 -29.42 -49.28
C GLY A 46 9.36 -30.84 -48.67
N GLN A 47 9.35 -31.00 -47.36
CA GLN A 47 9.35 -32.27 -46.64
C GLN A 47 8.23 -32.31 -45.62
N ALA A 48 7.01 -32.67 -46.02
CA ALA A 48 5.84 -32.71 -45.14
C ALA A 48 5.98 -33.74 -44.00
N ASP A 49 6.65 -34.88 -44.31
CA ASP A 49 6.84 -35.96 -43.34
C ASP A 49 7.77 -35.57 -42.18
N LEU A 50 8.65 -34.59 -42.36
CA LEU A 50 9.54 -34.05 -41.34
C LEU A 50 8.98 -32.82 -40.66
N SER A 51 7.89 -32.24 -41.18
CA SER A 51 7.29 -31.00 -40.71
C SER A 51 6.14 -31.28 -39.72
N LYS A 52 6.48 -31.39 -38.42
CA LYS A 52 5.55 -31.80 -37.34
C LYS A 52 5.89 -31.07 -36.03
N ASP A 53 5.06 -31.34 -35.04
CA ASP A 53 5.31 -30.95 -33.65
C ASP A 53 6.19 -32.02 -32.96
N TYR A 54 7.25 -31.58 -32.33
CA TYR A 54 8.25 -32.45 -31.69
C TYR A 54 8.39 -32.07 -30.21
N PRO A 55 7.99 -32.94 -29.26
CA PRO A 55 8.24 -32.70 -27.84
C PRO A 55 9.71 -32.89 -27.50
N VAL A 56 10.26 -32.01 -26.68
CA VAL A 56 11.57 -32.17 -26.06
C VAL A 56 11.42 -33.11 -24.87
N ASP A 57 12.16 -34.21 -24.86
CA ASP A 57 12.10 -35.17 -23.76
C ASP A 57 12.74 -34.65 -22.47
N GLN A 58 12.71 -35.49 -21.40
CA GLN A 58 13.27 -35.10 -20.09
C GLN A 58 14.79 -34.94 -20.12
N ASP A 59 15.46 -35.63 -21.06
CA ASP A 59 16.91 -35.53 -21.27
C ASP A 59 17.31 -34.31 -22.13
N GLY A 60 16.31 -33.53 -22.58
CA GLY A 60 16.52 -32.35 -23.43
C GLY A 60 16.76 -32.67 -24.91
N LEU A 61 16.34 -33.85 -25.35
CA LEU A 61 16.54 -34.33 -26.72
C LEU A 61 15.19 -34.30 -27.46
N VAL A 62 15.27 -34.10 -28.79
CA VAL A 62 14.13 -34.20 -29.72
C VAL A 62 14.28 -35.44 -30.58
N PRO A 63 13.29 -36.35 -30.59
CA PRO A 63 13.29 -37.50 -31.51
C PRO A 63 12.95 -37.00 -32.92
N PHE A 64 13.97 -36.83 -33.78
CA PHE A 64 13.79 -36.32 -35.12
C PHE A 64 14.03 -37.46 -36.18
N PRO A 65 13.12 -37.66 -37.13
CA PRO A 65 13.27 -38.69 -38.15
C PRO A 65 14.60 -38.51 -38.90
N LEU A 66 15.19 -39.59 -39.31
CA LEU A 66 16.50 -39.68 -40.00
C LEU A 66 17.73 -39.37 -39.10
N LEU A 67 17.59 -38.41 -38.15
CA LEU A 67 18.70 -37.96 -37.31
C LEU A 67 18.72 -38.66 -35.93
N GLY A 68 17.62 -39.34 -35.54
CA GLY A 68 17.51 -39.93 -34.23
C GLY A 68 17.21 -38.88 -33.11
N ARG A 69 17.92 -38.96 -31.99
CA ARG A 69 17.74 -38.04 -30.85
C ARG A 69 18.68 -36.85 -30.96
N VAL A 70 18.15 -35.66 -31.24
CA VAL A 70 18.91 -34.42 -31.43
C VAL A 70 18.86 -33.57 -30.15
N PRO A 71 20.00 -33.12 -29.60
CA PRO A 71 20.04 -32.23 -28.48
C PRO A 71 19.38 -30.85 -28.79
N ALA A 72 18.33 -30.50 -28.04
CA ALA A 72 17.58 -29.28 -28.24
C ALA A 72 17.53 -28.40 -26.99
N ALA A 73 17.66 -28.96 -25.79
CA ALA A 73 17.69 -28.15 -24.56
C ALA A 73 19.00 -27.35 -24.45
N GLY A 74 18.91 -26.14 -23.89
CA GLY A 74 20.06 -25.26 -23.69
C GLY A 74 20.43 -24.41 -24.92
N VAL A 75 19.70 -24.54 -26.04
CA VAL A 75 19.93 -23.75 -27.26
C VAL A 75 18.65 -22.94 -27.62
N THR A 76 18.81 -21.92 -28.46
CA THR A 76 17.69 -21.15 -28.99
C THR A 76 17.05 -21.87 -30.19
N ALA A 77 15.82 -21.47 -30.53
CA ALA A 77 15.12 -22.03 -31.70
C ALA A 77 15.93 -21.80 -33.02
N SER A 78 16.54 -20.63 -33.13
CA SER A 78 17.39 -20.27 -34.27
C SER A 78 18.65 -21.14 -34.34
N ALA A 79 19.30 -21.39 -33.23
CA ALA A 79 20.48 -22.26 -33.17
C ALA A 79 20.13 -23.73 -33.49
N LEU A 80 18.98 -24.22 -33.00
CA LEU A 80 18.51 -25.57 -33.33
C LEU A 80 18.15 -25.70 -34.81
N ALA A 81 17.50 -24.67 -35.42
CA ALA A 81 17.22 -24.66 -36.86
C ALA A 81 18.48 -24.78 -37.69
N SER A 82 19.52 -23.99 -37.38
CA SER A 82 20.81 -24.05 -38.04
C SER A 82 21.47 -25.45 -37.93
N ARG A 83 21.43 -26.02 -36.73
CA ARG A 83 21.96 -27.35 -36.44
C ARG A 83 21.25 -28.46 -37.23
N LEU A 84 19.90 -28.41 -37.29
CA LEU A 84 19.10 -29.35 -38.08
C LEU A 84 19.37 -29.21 -39.57
N THR A 85 19.51 -27.98 -40.07
CA THR A 85 19.88 -27.69 -41.45
C THR A 85 21.21 -28.32 -41.81
N GLU A 86 22.24 -28.17 -40.95
CA GLU A 86 23.56 -28.77 -41.16
C GLU A 86 23.49 -30.31 -41.17
N LEU A 87 22.85 -30.93 -40.19
CA LEU A 87 22.74 -32.37 -40.06
C LEU A 87 21.95 -33.01 -41.20
N LEU A 88 20.85 -32.42 -41.64
CA LEU A 88 20.06 -32.89 -42.75
C LEU A 88 20.79 -32.71 -44.09
N GLY A 89 21.52 -31.61 -44.26
CA GLY A 89 22.27 -31.31 -45.48
C GLY A 89 23.46 -32.18 -45.69
N LYS A 90 23.99 -32.79 -44.63
CA LYS A 90 25.19 -33.63 -44.72
C LYS A 90 24.94 -34.96 -45.44
N ASP A 91 23.83 -35.66 -45.09
CA ASP A 91 23.63 -37.03 -45.54
C ASP A 91 22.23 -37.32 -46.14
N TYR A 92 21.25 -36.40 -45.99
CA TYR A 92 19.83 -36.71 -46.25
C TYR A 92 19.14 -35.80 -47.28
N LEU A 93 19.43 -34.50 -47.29
CA LEU A 93 18.71 -33.51 -48.12
C LEU A 93 19.67 -32.55 -48.82
N VAL A 94 19.32 -32.12 -50.00
CA VAL A 94 20.09 -31.10 -50.76
C VAL A 94 19.53 -29.73 -50.41
N ASN A 95 20.36 -28.85 -49.83
CA ASN A 95 19.98 -27.49 -49.41
C ASN A 95 18.68 -27.40 -48.54
N PRO A 96 18.58 -28.14 -47.44
CA PRO A 96 17.36 -28.10 -46.61
C PRO A 96 17.16 -26.72 -46.02
N GLN A 97 15.91 -26.26 -46.02
CA GLN A 97 15.47 -25.04 -45.33
C GLN A 97 14.66 -25.47 -44.10
N VAL A 98 15.19 -25.23 -42.89
CA VAL A 98 14.56 -25.64 -41.63
C VAL A 98 14.15 -24.40 -40.82
N SER A 99 12.91 -24.37 -40.38
CA SER A 99 12.41 -23.38 -39.42
C SER A 99 12.00 -24.08 -38.13
N VAL A 100 12.40 -23.54 -37.01
CA VAL A 100 12.04 -24.03 -35.67
C VAL A 100 11.37 -22.89 -34.91
N SER A 101 10.22 -23.17 -34.34
CA SER A 101 9.55 -22.30 -33.40
C SER A 101 9.05 -23.09 -32.18
N VAL A 102 8.94 -22.43 -31.03
CA VAL A 102 8.37 -23.07 -29.84
C VAL A 102 6.85 -22.90 -29.88
N LYS A 103 6.13 -24.02 -29.99
CA LYS A 103 4.66 -24.05 -29.99
C LYS A 103 4.11 -24.00 -28.59
N GLU A 104 4.67 -24.75 -27.65
CA GLU A 104 4.28 -24.77 -26.26
C GLU A 104 5.49 -24.59 -25.35
N TYR A 105 5.44 -23.60 -24.50
CA TYR A 105 6.49 -23.26 -23.53
C TYR A 105 6.13 -23.90 -22.19
N LEU A 106 6.77 -25.02 -21.85
CA LEU A 106 6.45 -25.82 -20.66
C LEU A 106 7.63 -26.03 -19.73
N SER A 107 8.85 -25.65 -20.17
CA SER A 107 10.07 -25.91 -19.42
C SER A 107 10.34 -24.91 -18.31
N GLN A 108 10.05 -23.61 -18.53
CA GLN A 108 10.31 -22.54 -17.58
C GLN A 108 9.00 -22.04 -16.99
N LYS A 109 8.91 -22.02 -15.68
CA LYS A 109 7.68 -21.67 -14.97
C LYS A 109 7.94 -20.86 -13.71
N VAL A 110 6.99 -20.01 -13.36
CA VAL A 110 6.96 -19.25 -12.12
C VAL A 110 5.63 -19.46 -11.40
N HIS A 111 5.69 -19.43 -10.07
CA HIS A 111 4.50 -19.51 -9.24
C HIS A 111 4.14 -18.12 -8.75
N VAL A 112 2.88 -17.72 -8.91
CA VAL A 112 2.32 -16.50 -8.33
C VAL A 112 1.35 -16.91 -7.24
N LEU A 113 1.62 -16.51 -6.00
CA LEU A 113 0.87 -16.90 -4.81
C LEU A 113 0.38 -15.66 -4.04
N GLY A 114 -0.70 -15.81 -3.29
CA GLY A 114 -1.27 -14.75 -2.44
C GLY A 114 -2.28 -13.88 -3.19
N GLU A 115 -2.24 -12.58 -2.92
CA GLU A 115 -3.28 -11.62 -3.31
C GLU A 115 -3.08 -11.09 -4.76
N ALA A 116 -2.98 -11.99 -5.73
CA ALA A 116 -3.15 -11.69 -7.16
C ALA A 116 -4.60 -11.93 -7.58
N GLU A 117 -5.08 -11.28 -8.64
CA GLU A 117 -6.43 -11.55 -9.18
C GLU A 117 -6.55 -12.99 -9.71
N LYS A 118 -5.48 -13.53 -10.28
CA LYS A 118 -5.39 -14.90 -10.79
C LYS A 118 -4.09 -15.55 -10.31
N PRO A 119 -4.01 -15.98 -9.04
CA PRO A 119 -2.84 -16.72 -8.57
C PRO A 119 -2.74 -18.06 -9.27
N GLY A 120 -1.50 -18.57 -9.43
CA GLY A 120 -1.28 -19.86 -10.09
C GLY A 120 0.08 -20.01 -10.70
N LEU A 121 0.19 -21.02 -11.59
CA LEU A 121 1.39 -21.34 -12.32
C LEU A 121 1.38 -20.62 -13.67
N PHE A 122 2.49 -19.95 -14.00
CA PHE A 122 2.68 -19.26 -15.28
C PHE A 122 3.93 -19.77 -15.98
N TYR A 123 3.83 -20.01 -17.27
CA TYR A 123 4.96 -20.37 -18.10
C TYR A 123 5.63 -19.14 -18.71
N LEU A 124 6.96 -19.13 -18.71
CA LEU A 124 7.74 -18.06 -19.30
C LEU A 124 7.93 -18.32 -20.80
N THR A 125 7.45 -17.42 -21.63
CA THR A 125 7.54 -17.50 -23.10
C THR A 125 8.77 -16.78 -23.67
N GLY A 126 9.66 -16.33 -22.80
CA GLY A 126 10.84 -15.52 -23.10
C GLY A 126 11.28 -14.73 -21.87
N PRO A 127 12.19 -13.76 -22.05
CA PRO A 127 12.60 -12.86 -20.98
C PRO A 127 11.38 -12.12 -20.40
N THR A 128 10.87 -12.62 -19.28
CA THR A 128 9.66 -12.09 -18.63
C THR A 128 10.05 -11.33 -17.38
N THR A 129 9.51 -10.14 -17.20
CA THR A 129 9.76 -9.27 -16.03
C THR A 129 8.70 -9.46 -14.95
N LEU A 130 8.99 -8.92 -13.76
CA LEU A 130 8.07 -8.91 -12.63
C LEU A 130 6.74 -8.24 -12.98
N LEU A 131 6.78 -7.11 -13.70
CA LEU A 131 5.57 -6.37 -14.09
C LEU A 131 4.73 -7.15 -15.12
N GLU A 132 5.38 -7.84 -16.05
CA GLU A 132 4.70 -8.66 -17.06
C GLU A 132 3.97 -9.84 -16.42
N ILE A 133 4.60 -10.53 -15.46
CA ILE A 133 3.94 -11.65 -14.79
C ILE A 133 2.77 -11.20 -13.94
N LEU A 134 2.90 -10.04 -13.27
CA LEU A 134 1.77 -9.43 -12.56
C LEU A 134 0.62 -9.11 -13.51
N SER A 135 0.91 -8.58 -14.70
CA SER A 135 -0.10 -8.30 -15.73
C SER A 135 -0.76 -9.60 -16.22
N LYS A 136 0.01 -10.67 -16.47
CA LYS A 136 -0.53 -12.00 -16.84
C LYS A 136 -1.40 -12.60 -15.73
N ALA A 137 -1.08 -12.34 -14.45
CA ALA A 137 -1.87 -12.72 -13.30
C ALA A 137 -3.13 -11.85 -13.09
N GLY A 138 -3.43 -10.94 -14.02
CA GLY A 138 -4.62 -10.07 -13.94
C GLY A 138 -4.42 -8.85 -13.03
N GLY A 139 -3.21 -8.64 -12.52
CA GLY A 139 -2.90 -7.59 -11.55
C GLY A 139 -3.04 -8.05 -10.10
N LEU A 140 -3.16 -7.08 -9.23
CA LEU A 140 -3.27 -7.28 -7.78
C LEU A 140 -4.73 -7.32 -7.35
N ALA A 141 -5.07 -8.20 -6.43
CA ALA A 141 -6.35 -8.18 -5.74
C ALA A 141 -6.48 -6.89 -4.91
N LYS A 142 -7.72 -6.47 -4.61
CA LYS A 142 -8.00 -5.26 -3.79
C LYS A 142 -7.42 -5.34 -2.38
N THR A 143 -7.17 -6.53 -1.90
CA THR A 143 -6.62 -6.84 -0.58
C THR A 143 -5.11 -7.00 -0.58
N ALA A 144 -4.45 -6.82 -1.74
CA ALA A 144 -3.00 -6.96 -1.87
C ALA A 144 -2.23 -5.85 -1.15
N GLY A 145 -1.14 -6.26 -0.48
CA GLY A 145 -0.16 -5.33 0.09
C GLY A 145 0.74 -4.72 -0.96
N LYS A 146 1.46 -3.67 -0.58
CA LYS A 146 2.37 -2.94 -1.47
C LYS A 146 3.78 -3.54 -1.55
N GLN A 147 4.07 -4.58 -0.79
CA GLN A 147 5.34 -5.29 -0.84
C GLN A 147 5.16 -6.64 -1.54
N LEU A 148 6.06 -6.95 -2.44
CA LEU A 148 6.15 -8.26 -3.09
C LEU A 148 7.37 -8.99 -2.55
N VAL A 149 7.26 -10.29 -2.43
CA VAL A 149 8.35 -11.18 -2.03
C VAL A 149 8.60 -12.17 -3.15
N LEU A 150 9.80 -12.12 -3.73
CA LEU A 150 10.25 -13.11 -4.70
C LEU A 150 11.22 -14.07 -4.00
N VAL A 151 10.89 -15.33 -4.05
CA VAL A 151 11.76 -16.42 -3.59
C VAL A 151 12.38 -17.06 -4.83
N ARG A 152 13.69 -16.83 -5.01
CA ARG A 152 14.50 -17.45 -6.07
C ARG A 152 15.28 -18.60 -5.45
N GLY A 153 14.98 -19.81 -5.83
CA GLY A 153 15.50 -20.99 -5.18
C GLY A 153 16.47 -21.78 -6.04
N ALA A 154 17.43 -22.41 -5.41
CA ALA A 154 18.09 -23.55 -5.97
C ALA A 154 17.12 -24.76 -5.92
N GLY A 155 16.66 -25.14 -7.03
CA GLY A 155 16.13 -26.39 -7.58
C GLY A 155 15.30 -27.38 -6.75
N ASP A 156 15.34 -27.47 -5.44
CA ASP A 156 14.59 -28.46 -4.67
C ASP A 156 13.89 -27.83 -3.46
N ALA A 157 12.59 -28.06 -3.37
CA ALA A 157 11.72 -27.56 -2.30
C ALA A 157 12.09 -28.04 -0.87
N THR A 158 13.06 -28.92 -0.76
CA THR A 158 13.56 -29.48 0.51
C THR A 158 14.81 -28.79 1.05
N SER A 159 15.46 -27.91 0.27
CA SER A 159 16.70 -27.25 0.65
C SER A 159 16.47 -25.74 0.85
N ALA A 160 16.10 -25.35 2.06
CA ALA A 160 16.09 -23.94 2.49
C ALA A 160 17.51 -23.30 2.50
N ARG A 161 18.54 -24.06 2.18
CA ARG A 161 19.93 -23.60 2.07
C ARG A 161 20.23 -23.16 0.65
N GLY A 162 20.04 -21.87 0.38
CA GLY A 162 20.41 -21.26 -0.91
C GLY A 162 19.31 -20.44 -1.59
N SER A 163 18.11 -20.35 -1.02
CA SER A 163 17.05 -19.49 -1.55
C SER A 163 17.40 -18.01 -1.31
N THR A 164 17.37 -17.22 -2.37
CA THR A 164 17.48 -15.75 -2.27
C THR A 164 16.07 -15.16 -2.16
N ILE A 165 15.85 -14.42 -1.09
CA ILE A 165 14.58 -13.69 -0.88
C ILE A 165 14.80 -12.25 -1.29
N LEU A 166 14.09 -11.81 -2.32
CA LEU A 166 14.09 -10.44 -2.79
C LEU A 166 12.75 -9.79 -2.43
N ARG A 167 12.79 -8.53 -1.99
CA ARG A 167 11.60 -7.76 -1.67
C ARG A 167 11.51 -6.56 -2.60
N PHE A 168 10.32 -6.31 -3.13
CA PHE A 168 10.04 -5.24 -4.06
C PHE A 168 8.92 -4.36 -3.54
N ASP A 169 9.04 -3.07 -3.75
CA ASP A 169 8.00 -2.09 -3.45
C ASP A 169 7.18 -1.82 -4.72
N LEU A 170 5.91 -2.19 -4.66
CA LEU A 170 4.96 -1.98 -5.77
C LEU A 170 4.78 -0.52 -6.14
N THR A 171 4.84 0.37 -5.15
CA THR A 171 4.68 1.82 -5.41
C THR A 171 5.83 2.32 -6.27
N ARG A 172 7.06 1.87 -5.98
CA ARG A 172 8.25 2.20 -6.78
C ARG A 172 8.22 1.52 -8.15
N LEU A 173 7.79 0.27 -8.20
CA LEU A 173 7.63 -0.47 -9.46
C LEU A 173 6.64 0.24 -10.39
N GLN A 174 5.48 0.67 -9.87
CA GLN A 174 4.47 1.41 -10.63
C GLN A 174 4.93 2.82 -11.03
N ALA A 175 5.80 3.45 -10.24
CA ALA A 175 6.43 4.72 -10.57
C ALA A 175 7.51 4.62 -11.67
N GLY A 176 7.78 3.41 -12.18
CA GLY A 176 8.73 3.17 -13.26
C GLY A 176 10.19 2.98 -12.80
N ASP A 177 10.41 2.69 -11.50
CA ASP A 177 11.75 2.36 -11.01
C ASP A 177 12.22 1.02 -11.60
N ALA A 178 13.12 1.09 -12.58
CA ALA A 178 13.65 -0.07 -13.29
C ALA A 178 14.37 -1.07 -12.36
N SER A 179 14.88 -0.62 -11.22
CA SER A 179 15.52 -1.51 -10.23
C SER A 179 14.55 -2.49 -9.57
N GLN A 180 13.25 -2.15 -9.57
CA GLN A 180 12.19 -3.00 -9.04
C GLN A 180 11.63 -3.98 -10.07
N ASN A 181 11.87 -3.75 -11.37
CA ASN A 181 11.32 -4.58 -12.45
C ASN A 181 12.35 -5.58 -12.96
N ILE A 182 12.70 -6.55 -12.13
CA ILE A 182 13.68 -7.57 -12.47
C ILE A 182 13.11 -8.62 -13.42
N ARG A 183 14.01 -9.34 -14.10
CA ARG A 183 13.66 -10.53 -14.88
C ARG A 183 13.44 -11.72 -13.95
N LEU A 184 12.43 -12.51 -14.27
CA LEU A 184 12.11 -13.75 -13.58
C LEU A 184 12.88 -14.91 -14.19
N GLU A 185 13.19 -15.89 -13.36
CA GLU A 185 13.89 -17.11 -13.72
C GLU A 185 13.00 -18.34 -13.49
N ASP A 186 13.37 -19.47 -14.07
CA ASP A 186 12.66 -20.73 -13.86
C ASP A 186 12.55 -21.06 -12.36
N ARG A 187 11.36 -21.50 -11.93
CA ARG A 187 11.02 -21.86 -10.55
C ARG A 187 11.01 -20.69 -9.56
N ASP A 188 11.06 -19.45 -10.02
CA ASP A 188 10.80 -18.32 -9.15
C ASP A 188 9.38 -18.43 -8.54
N THR A 189 9.26 -18.06 -7.27
CA THR A 189 7.97 -17.96 -6.59
C THR A 189 7.74 -16.52 -6.16
N LEU A 190 6.76 -15.88 -6.77
CA LEU A 190 6.30 -14.54 -6.41
C LEU A 190 5.15 -14.66 -5.40
N PHE A 191 5.38 -14.18 -4.20
CA PHE A 191 4.37 -14.11 -3.16
C PHE A 191 3.90 -12.67 -2.96
N ILE A 192 2.60 -12.47 -3.03
CA ILE A 192 1.92 -11.18 -2.82
C ILE A 192 1.18 -11.26 -1.48
N PRO A 193 1.71 -10.65 -0.41
CA PRO A 193 1.05 -10.69 0.88
C PRO A 193 -0.22 -9.83 0.86
N LYS A 194 -1.11 -10.12 1.79
CA LYS A 194 -2.27 -9.27 2.08
C LYS A 194 -1.81 -7.93 2.64
N ALA A 195 -2.53 -6.86 2.31
CA ALA A 195 -2.31 -5.54 2.90
C ALA A 195 -2.58 -5.60 4.41
N HIS A 196 -1.69 -5.01 5.18
CA HIS A 196 -1.97 -4.72 6.58
C HIS A 196 -3.03 -3.62 6.67
N SER A 197 -3.89 -3.69 7.69
CA SER A 197 -4.98 -2.73 7.86
C SER A 197 -5.29 -2.49 9.32
N TYR A 198 -5.87 -1.33 9.61
CA TYR A 198 -6.39 -0.98 10.92
C TYR A 198 -7.80 -0.40 10.78
N PHE A 199 -8.53 -0.35 11.88
CA PHE A 199 -9.90 0.11 11.93
C PHE A 199 -9.99 1.40 12.74
N VAL A 200 -10.80 2.35 12.29
CA VAL A 200 -11.16 3.55 13.05
C VAL A 200 -12.67 3.60 13.18
N LEU A 201 -13.14 3.59 14.40
CA LEU A 201 -14.57 3.53 14.75
C LEU A 201 -14.96 4.69 15.66
N GLY A 202 -16.24 5.05 15.65
CA GLY A 202 -16.83 6.06 16.53
C GLY A 202 -16.81 7.47 15.93
N GLU A 203 -16.55 8.49 16.76
CA GLU A 203 -16.76 9.89 16.44
C GLU A 203 -15.60 10.51 15.65
N VAL A 204 -15.41 10.01 14.42
CA VAL A 204 -14.51 10.56 13.40
C VAL A 204 -15.32 10.93 12.16
N LYS A 205 -14.75 11.73 11.25
CA LYS A 205 -15.45 12.13 10.02
C LYS A 205 -15.67 10.97 9.07
N SER A 206 -14.74 10.02 9.00
CA SER A 206 -14.80 8.86 8.11
C SER A 206 -14.40 7.60 8.88
N ALA A 207 -15.36 6.95 9.55
CA ALA A 207 -15.12 5.67 10.19
C ALA A 207 -14.99 4.55 9.14
N GLY A 208 -14.09 3.58 9.37
CA GLY A 208 -13.90 2.48 8.43
C GLY A 208 -12.58 1.74 8.61
N THR A 209 -12.21 0.98 7.57
CA THR A 209 -10.96 0.24 7.47
C THR A 209 -9.96 1.03 6.62
N PHE A 210 -8.73 1.12 7.09
CA PHE A 210 -7.65 1.85 6.43
C PHE A 210 -6.45 0.95 6.21
N ALA A 211 -5.78 1.09 5.06
CA ALA A 211 -4.57 0.36 4.76
C ALA A 211 -3.40 0.87 5.61
N LEU A 212 -2.60 -0.06 6.12
CA LEU A 212 -1.37 0.23 6.87
C LEU A 212 -0.15 0.00 5.96
N ASP A 213 0.06 0.91 5.01
CA ASP A 213 1.12 0.79 4.00
C ASP A 213 2.48 1.28 4.48
N LYS A 214 2.52 2.05 5.56
CA LYS A 214 3.70 2.65 6.19
C LYS A 214 3.50 2.70 7.70
N ASP A 215 4.55 3.08 8.42
CA ASP A 215 4.44 3.40 9.84
C ASP A 215 3.44 4.57 10.01
N VAL A 216 2.34 4.29 10.71
CA VAL A 216 1.28 5.25 11.03
C VAL A 216 1.18 5.36 12.54
N THR A 217 1.11 6.57 13.05
CA THR A 217 0.87 6.82 14.47
C THR A 217 -0.62 6.95 14.77
N SER A 218 -1.00 6.87 16.06
CA SER A 218 -2.39 6.99 16.50
C SER A 218 -3.04 8.30 16.05
N LEU A 219 -2.32 9.42 16.10
CA LEU A 219 -2.83 10.71 15.63
C LEU A 219 -2.94 10.77 14.09
N GLU A 220 -1.95 10.23 13.38
CA GLU A 220 -2.00 10.14 11.92
C GLU A 220 -3.15 9.26 11.44
N ALA A 221 -3.43 8.15 12.14
CA ALA A 221 -4.57 7.27 11.84
C ALA A 221 -5.91 8.02 11.93
N ILE A 222 -6.10 8.81 12.98
CA ILE A 222 -7.29 9.66 13.12
C ILE A 222 -7.32 10.73 12.01
N THR A 223 -6.17 11.32 11.68
CA THR A 223 -6.07 12.34 10.60
C THR A 223 -6.43 11.73 9.24
N ILE A 224 -5.99 10.52 8.94
CA ILE A 224 -6.34 9.77 7.71
C ILE A 224 -7.85 9.50 7.67
N ALA A 225 -8.48 9.24 8.84
CA ALA A 225 -9.94 9.10 8.97
C ALA A 225 -10.70 10.45 8.88
N GLY A 226 -10.04 11.53 8.43
CA GLY A 226 -10.62 12.87 8.27
C GLY A 226 -10.63 13.71 9.55
N GLY A 227 -10.03 13.21 10.64
CA GLY A 227 -10.00 13.86 11.94
C GLY A 227 -11.24 13.56 12.80
N PHE A 228 -11.23 14.12 13.99
CA PHE A 228 -12.37 14.06 14.91
C PHE A 228 -13.57 14.84 14.35
N ASN A 229 -14.78 14.37 14.64
CA ASN A 229 -15.98 15.15 14.42
C ASN A 229 -16.32 16.00 15.68
N ASP A 230 -17.37 16.82 15.59
CA ASP A 230 -17.78 17.76 16.66
C ASP A 230 -18.27 17.06 17.94
N ARG A 231 -18.47 15.75 17.92
CA ARG A 231 -18.95 14.96 19.07
C ARG A 231 -17.85 14.12 19.71
N ALA A 232 -16.67 14.12 19.16
CA ALA A 232 -15.58 13.25 19.62
C ALA A 232 -15.06 13.66 21.01
N ALA A 233 -14.61 12.67 21.79
CA ALA A 233 -13.80 12.86 22.98
C ALA A 233 -12.34 12.43 22.73
N PRO A 234 -11.46 13.32 22.26
CA PRO A 234 -10.08 12.98 21.93
C PRO A 234 -9.25 12.45 23.09
N ALA A 235 -9.56 12.87 24.32
CA ALA A 235 -8.87 12.40 25.53
C ALA A 235 -9.26 10.98 25.97
N GLY A 236 -10.30 10.41 25.36
CA GLY A 236 -10.83 9.09 25.73
C GLY A 236 -10.68 8.03 24.65
N VAL A 237 -9.82 8.24 23.66
CA VAL A 237 -9.61 7.29 22.56
C VAL A 237 -9.06 5.96 23.10
N LYS A 238 -9.58 4.85 22.59
CA LYS A 238 -9.13 3.51 22.95
C LYS A 238 -8.50 2.84 21.76
N LEU A 239 -7.29 2.33 21.91
CA LEU A 239 -6.63 1.45 20.97
C LEU A 239 -6.80 0.02 21.44
N ILE A 240 -7.50 -0.79 20.67
CA ILE A 240 -7.70 -2.21 20.92
C ILE A 240 -6.75 -2.96 20.01
N ARG A 241 -5.85 -3.72 20.58
CA ARG A 241 -4.82 -4.51 19.91
C ARG A 241 -4.94 -5.97 20.32
N ARG A 242 -4.68 -6.88 19.40
CA ARG A 242 -4.56 -8.29 19.75
C ARG A 242 -3.13 -8.55 20.23
N ALA A 243 -3.00 -8.96 21.49
CA ALA A 243 -1.72 -9.36 22.06
C ALA A 243 -1.22 -10.69 21.44
N PRO A 244 0.08 -11.04 21.57
CA PRO A 244 0.64 -12.28 21.02
C PRO A 244 -0.02 -13.57 21.52
N ASP A 245 -0.65 -13.53 22.68
CA ASP A 245 -1.44 -14.63 23.28
C ASP A 245 -2.87 -14.73 22.70
N GLY A 246 -3.22 -13.82 21.79
CA GLY A 246 -4.53 -13.76 21.16
C GLY A 246 -5.61 -12.98 21.93
N GLN A 247 -5.32 -12.52 23.14
CA GLN A 247 -6.25 -11.75 23.96
C GLN A 247 -6.29 -10.27 23.48
N PRO A 248 -7.44 -9.59 23.58
CA PRO A 248 -7.52 -8.17 23.28
C PRO A 248 -6.91 -7.35 24.42
N GLU A 249 -5.91 -6.54 24.09
CA GLU A 249 -5.36 -5.51 24.96
C GLU A 249 -5.97 -4.16 24.58
N THR A 250 -6.37 -3.37 25.60
CA THR A 250 -6.92 -2.05 25.40
C THR A 250 -6.00 -1.00 26.01
N LEU A 251 -5.47 -0.12 25.18
CA LEU A 251 -4.70 1.05 25.59
C LEU A 251 -5.60 2.29 25.53
N SER A 252 -5.64 3.07 26.61
CA SER A 252 -6.32 4.38 26.63
C SER A 252 -5.34 5.45 26.16
N LEU A 253 -5.74 6.24 25.17
CA LEU A 253 -4.92 7.28 24.54
C LEU A 253 -5.57 8.65 24.74
N ASP A 254 -4.79 9.65 25.14
CA ASP A 254 -5.19 11.06 25.14
C ASP A 254 -4.64 11.75 23.88
N LEU A 255 -5.49 11.93 22.89
CA LEU A 255 -5.17 12.61 21.63
C LEU A 255 -5.61 14.08 21.59
N SER A 256 -6.06 14.65 22.73
CA SER A 256 -6.49 16.06 22.84
C SER A 256 -5.35 17.08 22.69
N GLY A 257 -4.09 16.62 22.73
CA GLY A 257 -2.91 17.46 22.55
C GLY A 257 -2.01 17.58 23.78
N THR A 258 -2.43 17.06 24.93
CA THR A 258 -1.68 17.11 26.19
C THR A 258 -0.58 16.05 26.27
N SER A 259 -0.78 14.88 25.64
CA SER A 259 0.17 13.77 25.67
C SER A 259 0.87 13.56 24.32
N SER A 260 2.15 13.91 24.20
CA SER A 260 2.95 13.61 23.02
C SER A 260 3.19 12.12 22.85
N ARG A 261 3.26 11.34 23.93
CA ARG A 261 3.47 9.90 23.94
C ARG A 261 2.31 9.17 23.29
N ASP A 262 1.08 9.51 23.66
CA ASP A 262 -0.12 8.84 23.17
C ASP A 262 -0.36 9.12 21.68
N ARG A 263 0.01 10.33 21.23
CA ARG A 263 -0.08 10.75 19.83
C ARG A 263 0.90 10.03 18.90
N SER A 264 2.01 9.51 19.44
CA SER A 264 3.08 8.83 18.72
C SER A 264 3.04 7.30 18.85
N VAL A 265 2.00 6.71 19.45
CA VAL A 265 1.82 5.26 19.50
C VAL A 265 1.69 4.73 18.07
N LYS A 266 2.56 3.79 17.68
CA LYS A 266 2.52 3.17 16.36
C LYS A 266 1.35 2.21 16.25
N ILE A 267 0.61 2.33 15.17
CA ILE A 267 -0.48 1.42 14.80
C ILE A 267 0.12 0.14 14.21
N GLN A 268 -0.48 -0.99 14.55
CA GLN A 268 -0.12 -2.31 14.06
C GLN A 268 -1.27 -2.92 13.24
N ASP A 269 -0.93 -3.98 12.49
CA ASP A 269 -1.95 -4.69 11.71
C ASP A 269 -3.04 -5.26 12.61
N GLY A 270 -4.30 -5.03 12.22
CA GLY A 270 -5.48 -5.45 12.98
C GLY A 270 -5.86 -4.56 14.16
N ASP A 271 -5.12 -3.47 14.43
CA ASP A 271 -5.48 -2.52 15.48
C ASP A 271 -6.85 -1.88 15.22
N THR A 272 -7.58 -1.59 16.29
CA THR A 272 -8.84 -0.87 16.23
C THR A 272 -8.78 0.37 17.12
N LEU A 273 -8.86 1.55 16.52
CA LEU A 273 -9.01 2.82 17.23
C LEU A 273 -10.51 3.11 17.41
N VAL A 274 -10.93 3.26 18.65
CA VAL A 274 -12.31 3.62 19.00
C VAL A 274 -12.31 5.01 19.60
N VAL A 275 -12.98 5.94 18.91
CA VAL A 275 -13.15 7.31 19.35
C VAL A 275 -14.52 7.43 20.01
N PRO A 276 -14.59 7.62 21.35
CA PRO A 276 -15.86 7.73 22.03
C PRO A 276 -16.52 9.10 21.78
N LYS A 277 -17.82 9.13 22.01
CA LYS A 277 -18.56 10.38 22.07
C LYS A 277 -18.16 11.17 23.32
N GLY A 278 -17.96 12.46 23.17
CA GLY A 278 -17.71 13.38 24.27
C GLY A 278 -18.97 13.65 25.07
N ASN A 279 -18.78 13.84 26.36
CA ASN A 279 -19.83 14.32 27.25
C ASN A 279 -20.13 15.79 26.92
N THR A 280 -21.36 16.21 27.05
CA THR A 280 -21.80 17.58 26.78
C THR A 280 -22.50 18.17 27.99
N PHE A 281 -22.40 19.49 28.13
CA PHE A 281 -23.24 20.29 29.05
C PHE A 281 -23.87 21.44 28.27
N PHE A 282 -24.84 22.06 28.82
CA PHE A 282 -25.62 23.11 28.18
C PHE A 282 -25.51 24.42 28.98
N VAL A 283 -25.42 25.55 28.29
CA VAL A 283 -25.41 26.88 28.89
C VAL A 283 -26.53 27.73 28.27
N PHE A 284 -27.42 28.21 29.09
CA PHE A 284 -28.57 29.01 28.66
C PHE A 284 -28.71 30.33 29.48
N GLY A 285 -29.51 31.26 28.95
CA GLY A 285 -29.78 32.55 29.55
C GLY A 285 -28.79 33.62 29.16
N GLU A 286 -28.47 34.54 30.08
CA GLU A 286 -27.69 35.75 29.84
C GLU A 286 -26.18 35.47 29.73
N VAL A 287 -25.81 34.68 28.72
CA VAL A 287 -24.44 34.47 28.26
C VAL A 287 -24.30 34.87 26.81
N LYS A 288 -23.11 35.26 26.38
CA LYS A 288 -22.89 35.76 25.00
C LYS A 288 -23.19 34.75 23.92
N ARG A 289 -22.97 33.48 24.18
CA ARG A 289 -23.21 32.37 23.24
C ARG A 289 -23.90 31.20 23.98
N PRO A 290 -25.24 31.22 24.13
CA PRO A 290 -25.94 30.07 24.67
C PRO A 290 -25.88 28.88 23.73
N GLY A 291 -25.79 27.65 24.28
CA GLY A 291 -25.72 26.43 23.46
C GLY A 291 -25.20 25.21 24.21
N ALA A 292 -24.91 24.15 23.46
CA ALA A 292 -24.30 22.93 23.96
C ALA A 292 -22.76 23.00 23.80
N TYR A 293 -22.04 22.53 24.81
CA TYR A 293 -20.59 22.58 24.89
C TYR A 293 -20.03 21.22 25.30
N GLN A 294 -18.85 20.89 24.82
CA GLN A 294 -18.18 19.67 25.24
C GLN A 294 -17.66 19.79 26.66
N LEU A 295 -17.90 18.74 27.45
CA LEU A 295 -17.43 18.64 28.83
C LEU A 295 -16.03 17.99 28.79
N GLU A 296 -15.01 18.79 28.99
CA GLU A 296 -13.65 18.32 29.19
C GLU A 296 -13.41 17.86 30.62
N LYS A 297 -12.31 17.15 30.87
CA LYS A 297 -11.93 16.73 32.21
C LYS A 297 -11.81 17.96 33.12
N GLU A 298 -12.49 17.92 34.25
CA GLU A 298 -12.44 18.97 35.29
C GLU A 298 -13.09 20.33 34.93
N THR A 299 -13.89 20.39 33.84
CA THR A 299 -14.63 21.62 33.55
C THR A 299 -15.57 21.99 34.69
N ASN A 300 -15.44 23.19 35.23
CA ASN A 300 -16.33 23.73 36.23
C ASN A 300 -17.27 24.78 35.65
N ILE A 301 -18.26 25.23 36.46
CA ILE A 301 -19.28 26.19 36.01
C ILE A 301 -18.68 27.50 35.50
N LEU A 302 -17.58 27.99 36.12
CA LEU A 302 -16.92 29.22 35.68
C LEU A 302 -16.28 29.07 34.31
N GLU A 303 -15.61 27.94 34.06
CA GLU A 303 -15.05 27.61 32.77
C GLU A 303 -16.14 27.41 31.72
N GLY A 304 -17.24 26.72 32.07
CA GLY A 304 -18.38 26.54 31.20
C GLY A 304 -18.97 27.84 30.70
N VAL A 305 -19.19 28.79 31.60
CA VAL A 305 -19.68 30.14 31.25
C VAL A 305 -18.62 30.91 30.43
N THR A 306 -17.34 30.74 30.75
CA THR A 306 -16.24 31.38 29.98
C THR A 306 -16.19 30.87 28.55
N ILE A 307 -16.32 29.56 28.33
CA ILE A 307 -16.39 28.91 26.99
C ILE A 307 -17.61 29.46 26.22
N ALA A 308 -18.75 29.72 26.92
CA ALA A 308 -19.93 30.38 26.37
C ALA A 308 -19.75 31.89 26.07
N GLY A 309 -18.52 32.41 26.18
CA GLY A 309 -18.17 33.80 25.88
C GLY A 309 -18.35 34.77 27.05
N GLY A 310 -18.66 34.25 28.23
CA GLY A 310 -18.92 35.06 29.42
C GLY A 310 -20.35 35.58 29.50
N PHE A 311 -20.59 36.40 30.51
CA PHE A 311 -21.88 37.00 30.80
C PHE A 311 -22.22 38.13 29.81
N THR A 312 -23.52 38.38 29.59
CA THR A 312 -24.00 39.60 28.96
C THR A 312 -24.09 40.71 30.03
N ASP A 313 -24.32 41.95 29.59
CA ASP A 313 -24.45 43.11 30.49
C ASP A 313 -25.74 43.04 31.35
N LYS A 314 -26.70 42.19 30.97
CA LYS A 314 -27.96 41.96 31.67
C LYS A 314 -27.93 40.76 32.60
N ALA A 315 -26.84 40.04 32.67
CA ALA A 315 -26.75 38.83 33.47
C ALA A 315 -26.84 39.10 34.99
N ALA A 316 -27.38 38.13 35.71
CA ALA A 316 -27.34 38.06 37.18
C ALA A 316 -26.40 36.91 37.62
N PRO A 317 -25.06 37.09 37.63
CA PRO A 317 -24.11 36.02 37.92
C PRO A 317 -24.26 35.42 39.34
N GLY A 318 -24.74 36.21 40.31
CA GLY A 318 -24.98 35.76 41.69
C GLY A 318 -26.17 34.81 41.84
N ARG A 319 -26.94 34.58 40.78
CA ARG A 319 -28.13 33.71 40.78
C ARG A 319 -28.04 32.61 39.71
N ALA A 320 -26.85 32.29 39.28
CA ALA A 320 -26.64 31.18 38.32
C ALA A 320 -27.07 29.84 38.94
N ARG A 321 -27.57 28.93 38.09
CA ARG A 321 -28.06 27.62 38.51
C ARG A 321 -27.48 26.54 37.63
N VAL A 322 -27.18 25.42 38.27
CA VAL A 322 -26.87 24.16 37.54
C VAL A 322 -28.02 23.19 37.81
N ILE A 323 -28.69 22.79 36.75
CA ILE A 323 -29.73 21.76 36.78
C ILE A 323 -29.11 20.45 36.34
N ARG A 324 -29.11 19.47 37.24
CA ARG A 324 -28.54 18.13 37.00
C ARG A 324 -29.65 17.09 37.04
N SER A 325 -29.71 16.29 35.96
CA SER A 325 -30.62 15.16 35.91
C SER A 325 -29.98 13.96 36.59
N THR A 326 -30.65 13.41 37.60
CA THR A 326 -30.21 12.19 38.29
C THR A 326 -31.27 11.10 38.12
N PRO A 327 -30.95 9.81 38.34
CA PRO A 327 -31.95 8.72 38.27
C PRO A 327 -33.15 8.91 39.19
N THR A 328 -32.99 9.72 40.25
CA THR A 328 -34.04 10.03 41.26
C THR A 328 -34.79 11.31 40.97
N GLY A 329 -34.49 12.06 39.90
CA GLY A 329 -35.13 13.32 39.53
C GLY A 329 -34.13 14.41 39.18
N GLN A 330 -34.60 15.66 39.10
CA GLN A 330 -33.76 16.83 38.84
C GLN A 330 -33.29 17.46 40.15
N GLN A 331 -32.00 17.78 40.22
CA GLN A 331 -31.39 18.56 41.30
C GLN A 331 -30.99 19.94 40.75
N VAL A 332 -31.30 20.98 41.50
CA VAL A 332 -30.97 22.37 41.18
C VAL A 332 -29.95 22.88 42.19
N PHE A 333 -28.80 23.29 41.72
CA PHE A 333 -27.73 23.88 42.51
C PHE A 333 -27.68 25.39 42.21
N GLU A 334 -27.85 26.22 43.21
CA GLU A 334 -27.64 27.66 43.07
C GLU A 334 -26.18 27.99 43.32
N VAL A 335 -25.58 28.77 42.42
CA VAL A 335 -24.16 29.10 42.44
C VAL A 335 -23.98 30.62 42.32
N ASP A 336 -23.41 31.23 43.35
CA ASP A 336 -23.05 32.65 43.31
C ASP A 336 -21.70 32.83 42.61
N MET A 337 -21.74 33.09 41.29
CA MET A 337 -20.55 33.31 40.47
C MET A 337 -19.83 34.62 40.85
N ASN A 338 -20.51 35.62 41.42
CA ASN A 338 -19.86 36.86 41.87
C ASN A 338 -18.92 36.59 43.05
N GLU A 339 -19.31 35.69 43.97
CA GLU A 339 -18.48 35.30 45.11
C GLU A 339 -17.23 34.54 44.63
N ILE A 340 -17.38 33.62 43.66
CA ILE A 340 -16.28 32.87 43.07
C ILE A 340 -15.29 33.80 42.37
N LEU A 341 -15.78 34.80 41.61
CA LEU A 341 -14.95 35.75 40.86
C LEU A 341 -14.22 36.71 41.80
N LYS A 342 -14.91 37.26 42.85
CA LYS A 342 -14.33 38.23 43.80
C LYS A 342 -13.25 37.62 44.69
N ARG A 343 -13.42 36.37 45.13
CA ARG A 343 -12.51 35.70 46.06
C ARG A 343 -11.37 34.92 45.38
N GLY A 344 -11.36 34.85 44.07
CA GLY A 344 -10.34 34.10 43.31
C GLY A 344 -10.35 32.61 43.59
N GLN A 345 -11.40 32.08 44.23
CA GLN A 345 -11.50 30.67 44.65
C GLN A 345 -12.00 29.78 43.53
N ARG A 346 -11.23 29.65 42.44
CA ARG A 346 -11.55 28.72 41.35
C ARG A 346 -11.74 27.27 41.82
N ALA A 347 -11.06 26.86 42.88
CA ALA A 347 -11.18 25.51 43.47
C ALA A 347 -12.57 25.23 44.14
N ARG A 348 -13.40 26.24 44.35
CA ARG A 348 -14.76 26.08 44.84
C ARG A 348 -15.84 26.13 43.77
N ALA A 349 -15.44 26.36 42.50
CA ALA A 349 -16.36 26.30 41.38
C ALA A 349 -16.90 24.88 41.23
N MET A 350 -18.21 24.74 41.21
CA MET A 350 -18.88 23.44 41.07
C MET A 350 -18.44 22.74 39.80
N PRO A 351 -17.93 21.48 39.83
CA PRO A 351 -17.62 20.72 38.65
C PRO A 351 -18.90 20.34 37.90
N LEU A 352 -18.88 20.55 36.57
CA LEU A 352 -19.97 20.16 35.70
C LEU A 352 -19.91 18.67 35.40
N GLN A 353 -21.07 18.07 35.18
CA GLN A 353 -21.25 16.69 34.78
C GLN A 353 -21.94 16.61 33.41
N GLU A 354 -21.94 15.45 32.83
CA GLU A 354 -22.64 15.20 31.58
C GLU A 354 -24.13 15.54 31.70
N ASN A 355 -24.65 16.24 30.69
CA ASN A 355 -26.02 16.75 30.61
C ASN A 355 -26.41 17.77 31.66
N ASP A 356 -25.47 18.36 32.40
CA ASP A 356 -25.76 19.51 33.24
C ASP A 356 -26.25 20.71 32.40
N VAL A 357 -27.23 21.41 32.90
CA VAL A 357 -27.74 22.63 32.29
C VAL A 357 -27.40 23.81 33.18
N VAL A 358 -26.51 24.67 32.73
CA VAL A 358 -26.15 25.93 33.39
C VAL A 358 -27.11 27.00 32.91
N VAL A 359 -27.85 27.64 33.85
CA VAL A 359 -28.79 28.72 33.55
C VAL A 359 -28.31 29.99 34.22
N VAL A 360 -28.10 31.04 33.45
CA VAL A 360 -27.74 32.38 33.92
C VAL A 360 -28.97 33.29 33.75
N PRO A 361 -29.66 33.66 34.81
CA PRO A 361 -30.87 34.50 34.71
C PRO A 361 -30.52 35.96 34.40
N GLU A 362 -31.53 36.71 33.93
CA GLU A 362 -31.45 38.16 33.73
C GLU A 362 -31.50 38.90 35.08
N SER A 363 -30.80 40.02 35.16
CA SER A 363 -30.86 40.95 36.28
C SER A 363 -32.12 41.81 36.13
N PHE A 364 -32.89 41.93 37.16
CA PHE A 364 -34.12 42.73 37.16
C PHE A 364 -33.89 44.21 37.52
N PHE A 365 -32.71 44.78 37.23
CA PHE A 365 -32.43 46.19 37.45
C PHE A 365 -31.69 46.83 36.30
#